data_4e3ce9299da2affa9ae428270a28bdd4
#
_entry.id   4e3ce9299da2affa9ae428270a28bdd4
#
_cell.length_a   1.000
_cell.length_b   1.000
_cell.length_c   1.000
_cell.angle_alpha   90.00
_cell.angle_beta   90.00
_cell.angle_gamma   90.00
#
_symmetry.space_group_name_H-M   'P 1'
#
loop_
_entity.id
_entity.type
_entity.pdbx_description
1 polymer ?
#
loop_
_entity_poly.entity_id
_entity_poly.type
_entity_poly.pdbx_seq_one_letter_code
_entity_poly.pdbx_strand_id
1 'polypeptide(L)'
;MRPGESIQQALDSAGAGATVRLTEGTYAEHLLIRHSGVTLVGDGAERTVLIPGGTAPDGIPELTDATTEVSSGIVIHAEGVTGITLRGLTVQGFSGAGVYAHTTSDLDFEDLVVRDNELWGVYVRESGGVRVLRCTASGSRYGGIALSFCSRSDALIEDNDTFDNAFGIFVDNASFAQVRRNRSHGNAAGVLVLNQAYPGEPPGGATDNLVADNDLYDNGLSAGVEPEGLGAAGPPISGVGVGLIGACRTTVVGNRIVDHRPSGPSVIGGAVAMASSTEWGGGEVADNKVLWNRITGNEPLDVDVSDGLERQYFENNVVDRTSPEHIEGCSSGGAR
;
A
#
# COMPACT_ATOMS: atom_id res chain seq x y z
N MET A 1 11.57 27.62 -3.80
CA MET A 1 10.44 28.11 -4.61
C MET A 1 9.34 28.62 -3.72
N ARG A 2 8.61 29.62 -4.16
CA ARG A 2 7.49 30.22 -3.41
C ARG A 2 6.18 29.91 -4.13
N PRO A 3 5.04 29.95 -3.45
CA PRO A 3 3.74 29.84 -4.09
C PRO A 3 3.58 30.83 -5.25
N GLY A 4 3.07 30.34 -6.37
CA GLY A 4 2.96 31.11 -7.63
C GLY A 4 4.13 30.97 -8.60
N GLU A 5 5.24 30.35 -8.19
CA GLU A 5 6.31 29.90 -9.08
C GLU A 5 6.02 28.48 -9.53
N SER A 6 6.26 28.12 -10.79
CA SER A 6 6.00 26.76 -11.29
C SER A 6 7.07 25.77 -10.85
N ILE A 7 6.65 24.76 -10.09
CA ILE A 7 7.50 23.66 -9.65
C ILE A 7 7.91 22.83 -10.87
N GLN A 8 6.98 22.54 -11.81
CA GLN A 8 7.29 21.79 -13.02
C GLN A 8 8.39 22.45 -13.84
N GLN A 9 8.29 23.77 -14.04
CA GLN A 9 9.33 24.49 -14.77
C GLN A 9 10.70 24.41 -14.08
N ALA A 10 10.72 24.44 -12.75
CA ALA A 10 11.96 24.27 -11.99
C ALA A 10 12.53 22.86 -12.11
N LEU A 11 11.70 21.81 -12.05
CA LEU A 11 12.09 20.42 -12.25
C LEU A 11 12.69 20.22 -13.66
N ASP A 12 12.04 20.74 -14.69
CA ASP A 12 12.48 20.64 -16.09
C ASP A 12 13.82 21.37 -16.34
N SER A 13 14.01 22.50 -15.69
CA SER A 13 15.21 23.34 -15.86
C SER A 13 16.41 22.88 -15.05
N ALA A 14 16.17 22.22 -13.91
CA ALA A 14 17.22 21.89 -12.95
C ALA A 14 18.06 20.66 -13.36
N GLY A 15 17.46 19.73 -14.12
CA GLY A 15 18.16 18.52 -14.61
C GLY A 15 18.42 17.48 -13.52
N ALA A 16 19.25 16.49 -13.85
CA ALA A 16 19.58 15.37 -12.97
C ALA A 16 20.36 15.83 -11.71
N GLY A 17 20.08 15.17 -10.59
CA GLY A 17 20.72 15.43 -9.29
C GLY A 17 20.28 16.72 -8.61
N ALA A 18 19.28 17.39 -9.13
CA ALA A 18 18.82 18.68 -8.61
C ALA A 18 18.00 18.55 -7.32
N THR A 19 18.11 19.58 -6.48
CA THR A 19 17.23 19.75 -5.31
C THR A 19 16.32 20.95 -5.53
N VAL A 20 15.01 20.70 -5.57
CA VAL A 20 13.96 21.71 -5.63
C VAL A 20 13.36 21.88 -4.23
N ARG A 21 13.54 23.04 -3.62
CA ARG A 21 13.00 23.35 -2.28
C ARG A 21 11.75 24.22 -2.41
N LEU A 22 10.68 23.79 -1.76
CA LEU A 22 9.40 24.47 -1.67
C LEU A 22 9.30 25.14 -0.29
N THR A 23 9.06 26.44 -0.26
CA THR A 23 8.75 27.13 0.98
C THR A 23 7.32 26.83 1.42
N GLU A 24 6.97 27.20 2.63
CA GLU A 24 5.61 27.15 3.14
C GLU A 24 4.60 27.78 2.14
N GLY A 25 3.49 27.10 1.92
CA GLY A 25 2.38 27.55 1.11
C GLY A 25 1.71 26.42 0.31
N THR A 26 0.71 26.81 -0.48
CA THR A 26 -0.07 25.92 -1.34
C THR A 26 0.36 26.09 -2.79
N TYR A 27 0.60 24.97 -3.45
CA TYR A 27 1.02 24.87 -4.85
C TYR A 27 -0.06 24.10 -5.62
N ALA A 28 -0.59 24.71 -6.69
CA ALA A 28 -1.66 24.13 -7.49
C ALA A 28 -1.08 23.67 -8.83
N GLU A 29 -0.49 22.48 -8.86
CA GLU A 29 0.17 21.90 -10.04
C GLU A 29 0.08 20.38 -10.04
N HIS A 30 0.23 19.77 -11.22
CA HIS A 30 0.58 18.37 -11.45
C HIS A 30 2.06 18.31 -11.82
N LEU A 31 2.80 17.36 -11.22
CA LEU A 31 4.25 17.28 -11.40
C LEU A 31 4.63 15.97 -12.09
N LEU A 32 5.56 16.06 -13.04
CA LEU A 32 6.20 14.91 -13.65
C LEU A 32 7.73 15.04 -13.51
N ILE A 33 8.33 14.10 -12.78
CA ILE A 33 9.78 14.00 -12.55
C ILE A 33 10.37 13.05 -13.60
N ARG A 34 11.20 13.58 -14.48
CA ARG A 34 11.83 12.88 -15.61
C ARG A 34 13.37 12.71 -15.48
N HIS A 35 13.95 13.31 -14.46
CA HIS A 35 15.40 13.33 -14.29
C HIS A 35 15.83 12.57 -13.05
N SER A 36 16.85 11.72 -13.17
CA SER A 36 17.39 10.95 -12.05
C SER A 36 18.04 11.81 -10.98
N GLY A 37 18.04 11.34 -9.74
CA GLY A 37 18.66 12.00 -8.59
C GLY A 37 17.95 13.24 -8.10
N VAL A 38 16.73 13.50 -8.55
CA VAL A 38 15.96 14.69 -8.13
C VAL A 38 15.49 14.54 -6.68
N THR A 39 15.68 15.60 -5.90
CA THR A 39 15.10 15.77 -4.57
C THR A 39 14.07 16.90 -4.60
N LEU A 40 12.81 16.60 -4.28
CA LEU A 40 11.75 17.57 -4.03
C LEU A 40 11.48 17.62 -2.53
N VAL A 41 11.70 18.77 -1.91
CA VAL A 41 11.57 18.92 -0.45
C VAL A 41 10.74 20.15 -0.10
N GLY A 42 9.71 19.96 0.73
CA GLY A 42 8.92 21.01 1.36
C GLY A 42 9.49 21.45 2.71
N ASP A 43 8.99 22.55 3.20
CA ASP A 43 9.33 23.08 4.55
C ASP A 43 8.62 22.33 5.71
N GLY A 44 8.01 21.18 5.42
CA GLY A 44 7.25 20.32 6.32
C GLY A 44 5.84 20.05 5.79
N ALA A 45 5.35 18.83 6.01
CA ALA A 45 4.08 18.37 5.45
C ALA A 45 2.88 19.23 5.87
N GLU A 46 2.87 19.78 7.08
CA GLU A 46 1.80 20.68 7.54
C GLU A 46 1.83 22.07 6.89
N ARG A 47 2.95 22.44 6.27
CA ARG A 47 3.20 23.80 5.77
C ARG A 47 3.30 23.90 4.25
N THR A 48 3.70 22.82 3.59
CA THR A 48 3.86 22.78 2.13
C THR A 48 2.85 21.82 1.55
N VAL A 49 1.89 22.32 0.78
CA VAL A 49 0.75 21.54 0.29
C VAL A 49 0.66 21.63 -1.24
N LEU A 50 0.68 20.46 -1.90
CA LEU A 50 0.42 20.32 -3.33
C LEU A 50 -1.04 19.88 -3.53
N ILE A 51 -1.77 20.62 -4.38
CA ILE A 51 -3.17 20.35 -4.73
C ILE A 51 -3.33 20.34 -6.25
N PRO A 52 -4.43 19.78 -6.79
CA PRO A 52 -4.72 19.83 -8.21
C PRO A 52 -4.75 21.27 -8.75
N GLY A 53 -4.16 21.48 -9.91
CA GLY A 53 -4.19 22.77 -10.62
C GLY A 53 -3.34 22.76 -11.88
N GLY A 54 -3.59 23.72 -12.77
CA GLY A 54 -2.91 23.77 -14.05
C GLY A 54 -3.29 22.61 -14.99
N THR A 55 -2.48 22.40 -16.00
CA THR A 55 -2.61 21.27 -16.95
C THR A 55 -1.61 20.20 -16.54
N ALA A 56 -2.04 18.95 -16.50
CA ALA A 56 -1.14 17.82 -16.26
C ALA A 56 -0.06 17.77 -17.38
N PRO A 57 1.22 17.52 -17.04
CA PRO A 57 2.28 17.39 -18.04
C PRO A 57 2.01 16.20 -18.99
N ASP A 58 2.41 16.35 -20.27
CA ASP A 58 2.35 15.24 -21.22
C ASP A 58 3.29 14.10 -20.84
N GLY A 59 2.91 12.86 -21.17
CA GLY A 59 3.71 11.66 -20.96
C GLY A 59 3.56 11.04 -19.56
N ILE A 60 2.49 11.37 -18.86
CA ILE A 60 2.08 10.64 -17.66
C ILE A 60 1.51 9.28 -18.10
N PRO A 61 2.02 8.14 -17.57
CA PRO A 61 1.45 6.85 -17.86
C PRO A 61 0.04 6.73 -17.27
N GLU A 62 -0.84 6.03 -17.98
CA GLU A 62 -2.18 5.75 -17.49
C GLU A 62 -2.13 4.88 -16.22
N LEU A 63 -3.02 5.15 -15.29
CA LEU A 63 -3.33 4.21 -14.20
C LEU A 63 -4.22 3.14 -14.81
N THR A 64 -3.71 1.91 -14.91
CA THR A 64 -4.23 0.82 -15.77
C THR A 64 -5.69 0.42 -15.53
N ASP A 65 -6.25 0.76 -14.38
CA ASP A 65 -7.61 0.34 -14.00
C ASP A 65 -8.63 1.47 -14.12
N ALA A 66 -8.21 2.65 -14.54
CA ALA A 66 -9.10 3.79 -14.66
C ALA A 66 -9.79 3.80 -16.03
N THR A 67 -11.12 3.64 -16.02
CA THR A 67 -11.96 3.86 -17.20
C THR A 67 -12.25 5.35 -17.42
N THR A 68 -11.86 6.19 -16.48
CA THR A 68 -12.03 7.65 -16.47
C THR A 68 -10.65 8.30 -16.49
N GLU A 69 -10.54 9.40 -17.20
CA GLU A 69 -9.32 10.22 -17.20
C GLU A 69 -9.04 10.74 -15.78
N VAL A 70 -7.94 10.28 -15.19
CA VAL A 70 -7.52 10.62 -13.84
C VAL A 70 -6.17 11.31 -13.87
N SER A 71 -5.93 12.18 -12.89
CA SER A 71 -4.67 12.92 -12.78
C SER A 71 -4.05 12.74 -11.41
N SER A 72 -2.76 12.39 -11.41
CA SER A 72 -1.96 12.21 -10.19
C SER A 72 -1.21 13.48 -9.83
N GLY A 73 -0.84 13.60 -8.55
CA GLY A 73 -0.16 14.80 -8.03
C GLY A 73 1.30 14.87 -8.45
N ILE A 74 2.08 13.87 -8.05
CA ILE A 74 3.49 13.74 -8.43
C ILE A 74 3.66 12.42 -9.17
N VAL A 75 4.07 12.49 -10.42
CA VAL A 75 4.40 11.31 -11.23
C VAL A 75 5.91 11.23 -11.41
N ILE A 76 6.46 10.05 -11.18
CA ILE A 76 7.86 9.74 -11.40
C ILE A 76 7.91 8.72 -12.53
N HIS A 77 8.25 9.17 -13.73
CA HIS A 77 8.26 8.31 -14.91
C HIS A 77 9.13 8.88 -16.03
N ALA A 78 10.14 8.16 -16.42
CA ALA A 78 10.85 8.23 -17.69
C ALA A 78 11.80 7.04 -17.79
N GLU A 79 12.28 6.71 -19.00
CA GLU A 79 13.20 5.61 -19.19
C GLU A 79 14.49 5.80 -18.35
N GLY A 80 14.77 4.83 -17.46
CA GLY A 80 15.96 4.81 -16.62
C GLY A 80 16.00 5.84 -15.49
N VAL A 81 14.87 6.44 -15.12
CA VAL A 81 14.82 7.34 -13.96
C VAL A 81 15.02 6.57 -12.66
N THR A 82 15.94 7.07 -11.83
CA THR A 82 16.32 6.46 -10.56
C THR A 82 16.75 7.52 -9.54
N GLY A 83 16.75 7.16 -8.24
CA GLY A 83 17.30 7.99 -7.18
C GLY A 83 16.44 9.21 -6.84
N ILE A 84 15.11 9.07 -6.77
CA ILE A 84 14.20 10.17 -6.49
C ILE A 84 13.87 10.25 -5.00
N THR A 85 14.00 11.44 -4.44
CA THR A 85 13.61 11.73 -3.06
C THR A 85 12.46 12.74 -3.02
N LEU A 86 11.36 12.37 -2.34
CA LEU A 86 10.27 13.27 -1.98
C LEU A 86 10.21 13.39 -0.46
N ARG A 87 10.19 14.63 0.07
CA ARG A 87 10.21 14.80 1.51
C ARG A 87 9.44 16.02 2.01
N GLY A 88 8.75 15.86 3.14
CA GLY A 88 8.24 16.97 3.96
C GLY A 88 7.19 17.83 3.26
N LEU A 89 6.24 17.23 2.54
CA LEU A 89 5.13 17.92 1.91
C LEU A 89 3.84 17.11 1.97
N THR A 90 2.71 17.79 1.85
CA THR A 90 1.40 17.18 1.67
C THR A 90 1.03 17.14 0.20
N VAL A 91 0.48 16.01 -0.26
CA VAL A 91 -0.09 15.84 -1.62
C VAL A 91 -1.52 15.37 -1.46
N GLN A 92 -2.49 16.20 -1.89
CA GLN A 92 -3.91 15.91 -1.61
C GLN A 92 -4.86 16.32 -2.72
N GLY A 93 -6.02 15.63 -2.79
CA GLY A 93 -7.18 16.01 -3.59
C GLY A 93 -7.07 15.66 -5.06
N PHE A 94 -6.13 14.82 -5.49
CA PHE A 94 -5.98 14.40 -6.88
C PHE A 94 -6.95 13.25 -7.22
N SER A 95 -7.45 13.23 -8.46
CA SER A 95 -8.37 12.18 -8.93
C SER A 95 -7.68 10.84 -9.21
N GLY A 96 -6.36 10.83 -9.33
CA GLY A 96 -5.54 9.62 -9.45
C GLY A 96 -4.84 9.26 -8.15
N ALA A 97 -3.53 9.12 -8.20
CA ALA A 97 -2.68 8.92 -7.04
C ALA A 97 -2.10 10.26 -6.54
N GLY A 98 -1.84 10.35 -5.24
CA GLY A 98 -1.04 11.45 -4.71
C GLY A 98 0.38 11.41 -5.28
N VAL A 99 1.05 10.27 -5.11
CA VAL A 99 2.36 10.00 -5.71
C VAL A 99 2.27 8.72 -6.54
N TYR A 100 2.64 8.80 -7.81
CA TYR A 100 2.70 7.65 -8.72
C TYR A 100 4.11 7.47 -9.27
N ALA A 101 4.72 6.32 -9.03
CA ALA A 101 6.02 5.96 -9.58
C ALA A 101 5.86 4.70 -10.46
N HIS A 102 6.34 4.77 -11.71
CA HIS A 102 6.19 3.69 -12.67
C HIS A 102 7.50 3.44 -13.41
N THR A 103 7.95 2.17 -13.40
CA THR A 103 9.15 1.69 -14.09
C THR A 103 10.42 2.47 -13.69
N THR A 104 10.59 2.65 -12.38
CA THR A 104 11.68 3.43 -11.78
C THR A 104 12.40 2.64 -10.68
N SER A 105 13.48 3.19 -10.11
CA SER A 105 14.17 2.57 -9.00
C SER A 105 14.76 3.58 -8.02
N ASP A 106 15.17 3.09 -6.85
CA ASP A 106 15.81 3.88 -5.79
C ASP A 106 14.95 5.10 -5.40
N LEU A 107 13.75 4.80 -4.91
CA LEU A 107 12.75 5.78 -4.49
C LEU A 107 12.80 5.96 -2.98
N ASP A 108 12.86 7.20 -2.52
CA ASP A 108 12.89 7.56 -1.11
C ASP A 108 11.79 8.59 -0.80
N PHE A 109 10.72 8.14 -0.16
CA PHE A 109 9.58 8.96 0.23
C PHE A 109 9.54 9.06 1.75
N GLU A 110 9.81 10.26 2.27
CA GLU A 110 9.93 10.48 3.70
C GLU A 110 9.07 11.65 4.20
N ASP A 111 8.50 11.49 5.38
CA ASP A 111 7.78 12.55 6.07
C ASP A 111 6.70 13.22 5.18
N LEU A 112 6.01 12.42 4.34
CA LEU A 112 4.92 12.88 3.48
C LEU A 112 3.58 12.71 4.20
N VAL A 113 2.64 13.61 3.86
CA VAL A 113 1.21 13.40 4.09
C VAL A 113 0.53 13.27 2.71
N VAL A 114 -0.03 12.10 2.43
CA VAL A 114 -0.71 11.82 1.16
C VAL A 114 -2.15 11.47 1.49
N ARG A 115 -3.10 12.38 1.20
CA ARG A 115 -4.46 12.22 1.67
C ARG A 115 -5.51 12.67 0.69
N ASP A 116 -6.71 12.11 0.82
CA ASP A 116 -7.88 12.50 0.05
C ASP A 116 -7.61 12.47 -1.48
N ASN A 117 -6.75 11.56 -1.93
CA ASN A 117 -6.55 11.29 -3.34
C ASN A 117 -7.50 10.16 -3.74
N GLU A 118 -8.18 10.31 -4.88
CA GLU A 118 -9.34 9.46 -5.17
C GLU A 118 -8.99 7.98 -5.28
N LEU A 119 -7.89 7.61 -5.95
CA LEU A 119 -7.55 6.21 -6.16
C LEU A 119 -6.51 5.71 -5.15
N TRP A 120 -5.34 6.32 -5.11
CA TRP A 120 -4.19 5.85 -4.33
C TRP A 120 -3.51 7.00 -3.57
N GLY A 121 -2.99 6.70 -2.40
CA GLY A 121 -2.08 7.62 -1.73
C GLY A 121 -0.72 7.61 -2.43
N VAL A 122 0.14 6.66 -2.08
CA VAL A 122 1.41 6.36 -2.77
C VAL A 122 1.22 5.09 -3.58
N TYR A 123 1.44 5.14 -4.88
CA TYR A 123 1.34 4.01 -5.78
C TYR A 123 2.66 3.81 -6.54
N VAL A 124 3.30 2.68 -6.31
CA VAL A 124 4.56 2.30 -6.97
C VAL A 124 4.33 1.06 -7.80
N ARG A 125 4.57 1.15 -9.11
CA ARG A 125 4.34 0.06 -10.06
C ARG A 125 5.61 -0.29 -10.81
N GLU A 126 5.87 -1.60 -11.01
CA GLU A 126 6.98 -2.13 -11.81
C GLU A 126 8.34 -1.51 -11.48
N SER A 127 8.57 -1.26 -10.20
CA SER A 127 9.70 -0.48 -9.69
C SER A 127 10.43 -1.23 -8.57
N GLY A 128 11.61 -0.77 -8.18
CA GLY A 128 12.39 -1.40 -7.11
C GLY A 128 13.24 -0.44 -6.28
N GLY A 129 13.81 -0.93 -5.17
CA GLY A 129 14.57 -0.09 -4.25
C GLY A 129 13.71 1.01 -3.59
N VAL A 130 12.53 0.64 -3.08
CA VAL A 130 11.51 1.59 -2.61
C VAL A 130 11.59 1.77 -1.11
N ARG A 131 11.66 3.00 -0.63
CA ARG A 131 11.55 3.34 0.78
C ARG A 131 10.40 4.32 1.00
N VAL A 132 9.45 3.94 1.86
CA VAL A 132 8.35 4.81 2.31
C VAL A 132 8.41 4.89 3.82
N LEU A 133 8.84 6.01 4.35
CA LEU A 133 9.22 6.14 5.75
C LEU A 133 8.50 7.30 6.44
N ARG A 134 7.89 7.06 7.58
CA ARG A 134 7.23 8.08 8.41
C ARG A 134 6.21 8.92 7.65
N CYS A 135 5.53 8.28 6.69
CA CYS A 135 4.49 8.91 5.92
C CYS A 135 3.11 8.67 6.55
N THR A 136 2.19 9.58 6.30
CA THR A 136 0.78 9.40 6.58
C THR A 136 0.03 9.27 5.25
N ALA A 137 -0.78 8.19 5.09
CA ALA A 137 -1.56 7.98 3.89
C ALA A 137 -3.02 7.67 4.24
N SER A 138 -3.97 8.51 3.78
CA SER A 138 -5.37 8.35 4.16
C SER A 138 -6.37 8.80 3.10
N GLY A 139 -7.61 8.30 3.21
CA GLY A 139 -8.72 8.75 2.39
C GLY A 139 -8.65 8.32 0.92
N SER A 140 -7.93 7.24 0.62
CA SER A 140 -7.81 6.71 -0.73
C SER A 140 -8.79 5.56 -0.94
N ARG A 141 -9.42 5.50 -2.11
CA ARG A 141 -10.39 4.47 -2.46
C ARG A 141 -9.79 3.08 -2.54
N TYR A 142 -8.53 2.97 -2.94
CA TYR A 142 -7.79 1.72 -2.99
C TYR A 142 -6.73 1.69 -1.87
N GLY A 143 -5.48 1.88 -2.16
CA GLY A 143 -4.43 1.75 -1.16
C GLY A 143 -3.86 3.07 -0.64
N GLY A 144 -3.59 3.13 0.66
CA GLY A 144 -2.81 4.22 1.23
C GLY A 144 -1.38 4.21 0.70
N ILE A 145 -0.70 3.06 0.83
CA ILE A 145 0.63 2.80 0.25
C ILE A 145 0.55 1.48 -0.53
N ALA A 146 0.84 1.50 -1.82
CA ALA A 146 0.73 0.35 -2.69
C ALA A 146 2.00 0.09 -3.50
N LEU A 147 2.38 -1.19 -3.56
CA LEU A 147 3.39 -1.74 -4.47
C LEU A 147 2.69 -2.71 -5.41
N SER A 148 2.74 -2.48 -6.73
CA SER A 148 2.12 -3.38 -7.70
C SER A 148 3.12 -3.83 -8.76
N PHE A 149 3.11 -5.13 -9.06
CA PHE A 149 3.97 -5.75 -10.07
C PHE A 149 5.47 -5.50 -9.89
N CYS A 150 5.89 -5.31 -8.64
CA CYS A 150 7.29 -5.13 -8.27
C CYS A 150 7.93 -6.49 -7.99
N SER A 151 8.33 -7.22 -9.02
CA SER A 151 8.84 -8.60 -8.94
C SER A 151 10.06 -8.73 -8.00
N ARG A 152 10.82 -7.67 -7.85
CA ARG A 152 11.87 -7.50 -6.85
C ARG A 152 11.80 -6.08 -6.31
N SER A 153 10.90 -5.86 -5.37
CA SER A 153 10.66 -4.52 -4.83
C SER A 153 11.84 -4.02 -4.00
N ASP A 154 12.52 -4.92 -3.29
CA ASP A 154 13.52 -4.58 -2.27
C ASP A 154 13.00 -3.40 -1.41
N ALA A 155 11.70 -3.42 -1.12
CA ALA A 155 10.98 -2.31 -0.52
C ALA A 155 11.07 -2.31 1.00
N LEU A 156 11.14 -1.12 1.57
CA LEU A 156 11.00 -0.86 3.00
C LEU A 156 9.86 0.13 3.22
N ILE A 157 8.75 -0.35 3.78
CA ILE A 157 7.60 0.46 4.19
C ILE A 157 7.58 0.46 5.73
N GLU A 158 7.98 1.58 6.34
CA GLU A 158 8.31 1.58 7.76
C GLU A 158 7.89 2.86 8.48
N ASP A 159 7.42 2.69 9.72
CA ASP A 159 7.00 3.77 10.62
C ASP A 159 5.92 4.69 10.00
N ASN A 160 5.05 4.14 9.12
CA ASN A 160 3.95 4.89 8.49
C ASN A 160 2.65 4.78 9.29
N ASP A 161 1.75 5.73 9.06
CA ASP A 161 0.38 5.73 9.57
C ASP A 161 -0.59 5.70 8.38
N THR A 162 -1.40 4.63 8.26
CA THR A 162 -2.33 4.45 7.14
C THR A 162 -3.74 4.20 7.65
N PHE A 163 -4.70 5.04 7.23
CA PHE A 163 -6.07 4.94 7.72
C PHE A 163 -7.10 5.46 6.72
N ASP A 164 -8.35 5.05 6.88
CA ASP A 164 -9.48 5.45 6.03
C ASP A 164 -9.24 5.16 4.53
N ASN A 165 -8.54 4.05 4.22
CA ASN A 165 -8.34 3.55 2.87
C ASN A 165 -9.06 2.21 2.68
N ALA A 166 -9.21 1.72 1.45
CA ALA A 166 -9.59 0.32 1.28
C ALA A 166 -8.49 -0.59 1.84
N PHE A 167 -7.26 -0.40 1.43
CA PHE A 167 -6.09 -1.12 1.93
C PHE A 167 -5.11 -0.13 2.55
N GLY A 168 -4.74 -0.32 3.81
CA GLY A 168 -3.73 0.53 4.44
C GLY A 168 -2.40 0.42 3.69
N ILE A 169 -1.86 -0.81 3.62
CA ILE A 169 -0.67 -1.14 2.84
C ILE A 169 -1.00 -2.32 1.91
N PHE A 170 -0.79 -2.14 0.62
CA PHE A 170 -1.11 -3.11 -0.42
C PHE A 170 0.14 -3.58 -1.14
N VAL A 171 0.44 -4.87 -1.06
CA VAL A 171 1.56 -5.54 -1.74
C VAL A 171 0.95 -6.47 -2.79
N ASP A 172 0.73 -5.93 -3.98
CA ASP A 172 0.04 -6.58 -5.09
C ASP A 172 1.04 -7.08 -6.12
N ASN A 173 1.10 -8.38 -6.33
CA ASN A 173 2.06 -8.97 -7.26
C ASN A 173 3.49 -8.46 -7.05
N ALA A 174 3.86 -8.22 -5.79
CA ALA A 174 5.16 -7.69 -5.41
C ALA A 174 5.88 -8.60 -4.42
N SER A 175 7.18 -8.70 -4.56
CA SER A 175 8.02 -9.61 -3.77
C SER A 175 9.17 -8.87 -3.08
N PHE A 176 9.69 -9.47 -2.00
CA PHE A 176 10.81 -8.93 -1.22
C PHE A 176 10.51 -7.58 -0.55
N ALA A 177 9.24 -7.33 -0.21
CA ALA A 177 8.84 -6.16 0.55
C ALA A 177 8.96 -6.40 2.06
N GLN A 178 9.42 -5.41 2.80
CA GLN A 178 9.41 -5.36 4.25
C GLN A 178 8.41 -4.29 4.71
N VAL A 179 7.31 -4.73 5.31
CA VAL A 179 6.27 -3.89 5.90
C VAL A 179 6.41 -3.99 7.41
N ARG A 180 6.99 -2.99 8.04
CA ARG A 180 7.30 -3.10 9.47
C ARG A 180 7.11 -1.82 10.26
N ARG A 181 6.76 -1.97 11.54
CA ARG A 181 6.51 -0.88 12.49
C ARG A 181 5.52 0.18 11.99
N ASN A 182 4.60 -0.21 11.11
CA ASN A 182 3.54 0.67 10.68
C ASN A 182 2.35 0.61 11.63
N ARG A 183 1.58 1.67 11.67
CA ARG A 183 0.25 1.72 12.23
C ARG A 183 -0.75 1.75 11.07
N SER A 184 -1.64 0.75 11.02
CA SER A 184 -2.65 0.67 9.95
C SER A 184 -4.00 0.37 10.57
N HIS A 185 -4.95 1.32 10.44
CA HIS A 185 -6.22 1.26 11.16
C HIS A 185 -7.34 1.95 10.39
N GLY A 186 -8.59 1.58 10.70
CA GLY A 186 -9.75 2.20 10.03
C GLY A 186 -9.80 1.96 8.52
N ASN A 187 -9.12 0.92 8.00
CA ASN A 187 -9.18 0.50 6.61
C ASN A 187 -10.14 -0.69 6.45
N ALA A 188 -10.32 -1.22 5.25
CA ALA A 188 -10.95 -2.53 5.07
C ALA A 188 -9.96 -3.66 5.33
N ALA A 189 -8.70 -3.48 4.92
CA ALA A 189 -7.58 -4.34 5.31
C ALA A 189 -6.38 -3.51 5.75
N GLY A 190 -5.70 -3.92 6.83
CA GLY A 190 -4.49 -3.25 7.33
C GLY A 190 -3.31 -3.44 6.39
N VAL A 191 -2.95 -4.70 6.14
CA VAL A 191 -1.94 -5.12 5.15
C VAL A 191 -2.54 -6.22 4.28
N LEU A 192 -2.53 -6.05 2.97
CA LEU A 192 -2.95 -7.07 2.02
C LEU A 192 -1.78 -7.45 1.11
N VAL A 193 -1.41 -8.73 1.12
CA VAL A 193 -0.43 -9.33 0.19
C VAL A 193 -1.20 -10.20 -0.79
N LEU A 194 -1.24 -9.79 -2.05
CA LEU A 194 -2.08 -10.39 -3.08
C LEU A 194 -1.24 -10.81 -4.27
N ASN A 195 -1.49 -12.02 -4.76
CA ASN A 195 -1.04 -12.51 -6.05
C ASN A 195 -2.26 -12.80 -6.93
N GLN A 196 -2.40 -12.07 -8.01
CA GLN A 196 -3.48 -12.22 -8.97
C GLN A 196 -2.95 -11.96 -10.38
N ALA A 197 -3.67 -12.35 -11.42
CA ALA A 197 -3.31 -12.03 -12.80
C ALA A 197 -4.57 -11.80 -13.62
N TYR A 198 -4.69 -10.61 -14.16
CA TYR A 198 -5.71 -10.28 -15.14
C TYR A 198 -5.12 -10.20 -16.55
N PRO A 199 -5.92 -10.41 -17.59
CA PRO A 199 -5.45 -10.28 -18.97
C PRO A 199 -4.85 -8.89 -19.24
N GLY A 200 -3.60 -8.87 -19.73
CA GLY A 200 -2.89 -7.63 -20.06
C GLY A 200 -1.98 -7.09 -18.94
N GLU A 201 -2.00 -7.68 -17.77
CA GLU A 201 -1.09 -7.33 -16.70
C GLU A 201 0.28 -8.01 -16.82
N PRO A 202 1.33 -7.43 -16.24
CA PRO A 202 2.63 -8.09 -16.11
C PRO A 202 2.53 -9.40 -15.33
N PRO A 203 3.47 -10.35 -15.51
CA PRO A 203 3.54 -11.54 -14.67
C PRO A 203 3.61 -11.16 -13.19
N GLY A 204 2.69 -11.73 -12.41
CA GLY A 204 2.58 -11.49 -10.99
C GLY A 204 3.45 -12.41 -10.14
N GLY A 205 3.38 -12.20 -8.85
CA GLY A 205 3.98 -13.04 -7.82
C GLY A 205 4.13 -12.27 -6.52
N ALA A 206 3.58 -12.79 -5.44
CA ALA A 206 3.71 -12.19 -4.11
C ALA A 206 4.47 -13.17 -3.20
N THR A 207 5.78 -13.02 -3.14
CA THR A 207 6.62 -13.99 -2.46
C THR A 207 7.75 -13.33 -1.66
N ASP A 208 8.21 -14.04 -0.62
CA ASP A 208 9.34 -13.63 0.21
C ASP A 208 9.16 -12.24 0.86
N ASN A 209 7.92 -11.92 1.24
CA ASN A 209 7.58 -10.68 1.91
C ASN A 209 7.68 -10.82 3.44
N LEU A 210 7.88 -9.71 4.13
CA LEU A 210 7.92 -9.62 5.58
C LEU A 210 6.89 -8.60 6.08
N VAL A 211 6.00 -9.03 6.98
CA VAL A 211 5.06 -8.17 7.72
C VAL A 211 5.41 -8.27 9.20
N ALA A 212 6.10 -7.27 9.76
CA ALA A 212 6.70 -7.38 11.06
C ALA A 212 6.44 -6.19 11.99
N ASP A 213 6.20 -6.45 13.26
CA ASP A 213 6.12 -5.44 14.33
C ASP A 213 5.11 -4.31 14.06
N ASN A 214 4.06 -4.56 13.26
CA ASN A 214 3.03 -3.58 12.96
C ASN A 214 1.95 -3.55 14.04
N ASP A 215 1.32 -2.40 14.21
CA ASP A 215 0.12 -2.20 15.01
C ASP A 215 -1.09 -2.05 14.08
N LEU A 216 -1.85 -3.16 13.93
CA LEU A 216 -2.99 -3.26 13.03
C LEU A 216 -4.27 -3.36 13.87
N TYR A 217 -5.16 -2.39 13.76
CA TYR A 217 -6.36 -2.38 14.59
C TYR A 217 -7.53 -1.69 13.89
N ASP A 218 -8.73 -2.08 14.26
CA ASP A 218 -10.00 -1.44 13.83
C ASP A 218 -10.12 -1.28 12.29
N ASN A 219 -9.57 -2.23 11.54
CA ASN A 219 -9.73 -2.27 10.09
C ASN A 219 -11.05 -2.98 9.77
N GLY A 220 -12.11 -2.22 9.63
CA GLY A 220 -13.47 -2.72 9.47
C GLY A 220 -14.24 -2.10 8.32
N LEU A 221 -13.68 -1.16 7.55
CA LEU A 221 -14.36 -0.59 6.38
C LEU A 221 -14.72 -1.68 5.37
N SER A 222 -15.70 -1.40 4.52
CA SER A 222 -16.07 -2.26 3.40
C SER A 222 -15.45 -1.74 2.11
N ALA A 223 -14.66 -2.57 1.44
CA ALA A 223 -14.05 -2.28 0.13
C ALA A 223 -14.47 -3.33 -0.90
N GLY A 224 -14.30 -3.03 -2.19
CA GLY A 224 -14.65 -3.94 -3.30
C GLY A 224 -16.13 -3.86 -3.72
N VAL A 225 -16.93 -2.96 -3.14
CA VAL A 225 -18.29 -2.67 -3.60
C VAL A 225 -18.24 -1.40 -4.42
N GLU A 226 -18.17 -1.54 -5.74
CA GLU A 226 -17.98 -0.41 -6.66
C GLU A 226 -19.21 0.50 -6.79
N PRO A 227 -19.03 1.83 -6.81
CA PRO A 227 -19.93 2.72 -7.52
C PRO A 227 -19.72 2.57 -9.03
N GLU A 228 -20.81 2.65 -9.81
CA GLU A 228 -20.77 2.57 -11.27
C GLU A 228 -19.68 3.47 -11.89
N GLY A 229 -18.79 2.92 -12.69
CA GLY A 229 -17.92 3.67 -13.61
C GLY A 229 -16.42 3.70 -13.34
N LEU A 230 -15.91 3.04 -12.33
CA LEU A 230 -14.46 3.04 -12.01
C LEU A 230 -13.88 1.61 -11.93
N GLY A 231 -13.65 0.97 -13.07
CA GLY A 231 -12.97 -0.32 -13.16
C GLY A 231 -13.76 -1.53 -12.63
N ALA A 232 -13.24 -2.72 -12.80
CA ALA A 232 -13.85 -3.93 -12.26
C ALA A 232 -13.72 -3.94 -10.73
N ALA A 233 -14.84 -4.08 -10.04
CA ALA A 233 -14.85 -4.29 -8.59
C ALA A 233 -14.03 -5.53 -8.24
N GLY A 234 -13.06 -5.37 -7.40
CA GLY A 234 -12.38 -6.50 -6.76
C GLY A 234 -13.34 -7.27 -5.85
N PRO A 235 -13.00 -8.48 -5.42
CA PRO A 235 -13.76 -9.19 -4.39
C PRO A 235 -13.93 -8.32 -3.14
N PRO A 236 -15.10 -8.35 -2.48
CA PRO A 236 -15.31 -7.53 -1.29
C PRO A 236 -14.41 -7.97 -0.15
N ILE A 237 -13.81 -7.00 0.54
CA ILE A 237 -12.95 -7.20 1.71
C ILE A 237 -13.39 -6.27 2.84
N SER A 238 -13.44 -6.80 4.05
CA SER A 238 -13.74 -6.05 5.27
C SER A 238 -13.26 -6.81 6.49
N GLY A 239 -12.73 -6.12 7.50
CA GLY A 239 -12.37 -6.72 8.77
C GLY A 239 -11.03 -7.47 8.78
N VAL A 240 -10.09 -7.11 7.92
CA VAL A 240 -8.82 -7.82 7.76
C VAL A 240 -7.66 -7.02 8.38
N GLY A 241 -6.87 -7.67 9.22
CA GLY A 241 -5.59 -7.15 9.69
C GLY A 241 -4.48 -7.43 8.69
N VAL A 242 -4.24 -8.72 8.39
CA VAL A 242 -3.28 -9.19 7.38
C VAL A 242 -3.94 -10.22 6.47
N GLY A 243 -4.07 -9.92 5.19
CA GLY A 243 -4.54 -10.87 4.18
C GLY A 243 -3.36 -11.41 3.36
N LEU A 244 -3.28 -12.73 3.23
CA LEU A 244 -2.32 -13.43 2.36
C LEU A 244 -3.12 -14.21 1.30
N ILE A 245 -3.27 -13.63 0.12
CA ILE A 245 -4.09 -14.21 -0.95
C ILE A 245 -3.17 -14.61 -2.10
N GLY A 246 -3.03 -15.93 -2.32
CA GLY A 246 -2.07 -16.49 -3.28
C GLY A 246 -0.60 -16.18 -2.97
N ALA A 247 -0.33 -15.71 -1.76
CA ALA A 247 1.01 -15.31 -1.31
C ALA A 247 1.83 -16.52 -0.86
N CYS A 248 3.11 -16.51 -1.18
CA CYS A 248 4.03 -17.57 -0.80
C CYS A 248 5.22 -17.05 0.01
N ARG A 249 5.72 -17.87 0.94
CA ARG A 249 6.93 -17.60 1.75
C ARG A 249 6.92 -16.22 2.42
N THR A 250 5.74 -15.70 2.73
CA THR A 250 5.57 -14.47 3.51
C THR A 250 5.70 -14.78 4.99
N THR A 251 6.44 -13.95 5.71
CA THR A 251 6.56 -14.05 7.17
C THR A 251 5.76 -12.93 7.83
N VAL A 252 4.80 -13.30 8.68
CA VAL A 252 4.01 -12.39 9.53
C VAL A 252 4.49 -12.58 10.97
N VAL A 253 5.21 -11.61 11.54
CA VAL A 253 5.88 -11.81 12.83
C VAL A 253 5.79 -10.61 13.76
N GLY A 254 5.52 -10.85 15.03
CA GLY A 254 5.58 -9.83 16.08
C GLY A 254 4.50 -8.74 15.98
N ASN A 255 3.46 -8.92 15.17
CA ASN A 255 2.44 -7.91 15.00
C ASN A 255 1.40 -7.96 16.12
N ARG A 256 0.81 -6.80 16.41
CA ARG A 256 -0.42 -6.65 17.16
C ARG A 256 -1.57 -6.48 16.17
N ILE A 257 -2.52 -7.41 16.15
CA ILE A 257 -3.64 -7.48 15.18
C ILE A 257 -4.93 -7.63 15.99
N VAL A 258 -5.66 -6.54 16.18
CA VAL A 258 -6.76 -6.52 17.17
C VAL A 258 -7.96 -5.70 16.72
N ASP A 259 -9.12 -6.07 17.26
CA ASP A 259 -10.38 -5.31 17.17
C ASP A 259 -10.87 -5.07 15.73
N HIS A 260 -10.54 -5.97 14.80
CA HIS A 260 -11.07 -5.94 13.45
C HIS A 260 -12.51 -6.44 13.44
N ARG A 261 -13.45 -5.61 12.95
CA ARG A 261 -14.87 -5.94 12.86
C ARG A 261 -15.39 -5.54 11.49
N PRO A 262 -15.73 -6.50 10.62
CA PRO A 262 -16.21 -6.18 9.28
C PRO A 262 -17.53 -5.41 9.33
N SER A 263 -17.61 -4.32 8.56
CA SER A 263 -18.85 -3.56 8.36
C SER A 263 -19.61 -3.95 7.09
N GLY A 264 -19.04 -4.85 6.28
CA GLY A 264 -19.60 -5.32 5.03
C GLY A 264 -19.17 -6.74 4.69
N PRO A 265 -19.55 -7.24 3.50
CA PRO A 265 -19.14 -8.56 3.04
C PRO A 265 -17.62 -8.64 2.88
N SER A 266 -17.07 -9.85 3.07
CA SER A 266 -15.67 -10.16 2.85
C SER A 266 -15.54 -11.57 2.29
N VAL A 267 -14.69 -11.77 1.28
CA VAL A 267 -14.37 -13.10 0.73
C VAL A 267 -13.38 -13.88 1.59
N ILE A 268 -12.78 -13.22 2.57
CA ILE A 268 -11.86 -13.81 3.55
C ILE A 268 -12.35 -13.47 4.96
N GLY A 269 -12.30 -14.41 5.88
CA GLY A 269 -13.10 -14.39 7.11
C GLY A 269 -12.36 -14.14 8.40
N GLY A 270 -11.09 -13.71 8.40
CA GLY A 270 -10.32 -13.53 9.62
C GLY A 270 -9.42 -12.31 9.62
N ALA A 271 -9.01 -11.88 10.83
CA ALA A 271 -8.05 -10.79 10.97
C ALA A 271 -6.68 -11.14 10.38
N VAL A 272 -6.25 -12.39 10.50
CA VAL A 272 -5.22 -12.98 9.64
C VAL A 272 -5.92 -14.00 8.75
N ALA A 273 -5.97 -13.74 7.44
CA ALA A 273 -6.68 -14.57 6.50
C ALA A 273 -5.76 -15.08 5.39
N MET A 274 -5.89 -16.37 5.06
CA MET A 274 -5.10 -17.02 4.03
C MET A 274 -5.99 -17.77 3.05
N ALA A 275 -5.86 -17.46 1.76
CA ALA A 275 -6.60 -18.10 0.69
C ALA A 275 -5.76 -18.17 -0.59
N SER A 276 -5.98 -19.18 -1.42
CA SER A 276 -5.42 -19.24 -2.77
C SER A 276 -6.16 -18.28 -3.69
N SER A 277 -5.50 -17.80 -4.71
CA SER A 277 -6.03 -16.92 -5.75
C SER A 277 -6.02 -17.55 -7.14
N THR A 278 -5.94 -18.86 -7.22
CA THR A 278 -5.87 -19.61 -8.49
C THR A 278 -7.06 -19.36 -9.40
N GLU A 279 -8.24 -19.09 -8.82
CA GLU A 279 -9.44 -18.75 -9.58
C GLU A 279 -9.36 -17.38 -10.26
N TRP A 280 -8.45 -16.51 -9.79
CA TRP A 280 -8.19 -15.17 -10.33
C TRP A 280 -6.83 -15.10 -11.05
N GLY A 281 -6.33 -16.23 -11.54
CA GLY A 281 -5.08 -16.30 -12.28
C GLY A 281 -3.81 -16.17 -11.43
N GLY A 282 -3.94 -16.07 -10.11
CA GLY A 282 -2.82 -16.01 -9.18
C GLY A 282 -2.27 -17.38 -8.80
N GLY A 283 -1.90 -17.57 -7.55
CA GLY A 283 -1.23 -18.76 -7.04
C GLY A 283 -1.91 -19.43 -5.84
N GLU A 284 -1.35 -20.55 -5.42
CA GLU A 284 -1.69 -21.16 -4.13
C GLU A 284 -1.08 -20.32 -3.00
N VAL A 285 -1.80 -20.22 -1.88
CA VAL A 285 -1.24 -19.69 -0.65
C VAL A 285 -0.38 -20.77 0.02
N ALA A 286 0.94 -20.52 0.17
CA ALA A 286 1.85 -21.58 0.58
C ALA A 286 3.11 -21.09 1.29
N ASP A 287 3.63 -21.96 2.16
CA ASP A 287 4.94 -21.84 2.80
C ASP A 287 5.10 -20.52 3.60
N ASN A 288 3.96 -19.94 4.05
CA ASN A 288 3.97 -18.73 4.86
C ASN A 288 4.22 -19.07 6.34
N LYS A 289 4.71 -18.10 7.09
CA LYS A 289 5.01 -18.22 8.52
C LYS A 289 4.28 -17.15 9.31
N VAL A 290 3.56 -17.55 10.35
CA VAL A 290 2.86 -16.66 11.28
C VAL A 290 3.43 -16.89 12.68
N LEU A 291 4.21 -15.94 13.18
CA LEU A 291 5.09 -16.16 14.32
C LEU A 291 4.94 -15.03 15.36
N TRP A 292 4.75 -15.39 16.62
CA TRP A 292 4.85 -14.44 17.74
C TRP A 292 3.88 -13.24 17.63
N ASN A 293 2.74 -13.41 16.98
CA ASN A 293 1.75 -12.36 16.85
C ASN A 293 0.74 -12.42 18.00
N ARG A 294 0.18 -11.27 18.34
CA ARG A 294 -1.02 -11.16 19.15
C ARG A 294 -2.20 -10.83 18.22
N ILE A 295 -3.11 -11.79 18.06
CA ILE A 295 -4.26 -11.71 17.15
C ILE A 295 -5.51 -11.97 17.99
N THR A 296 -6.16 -10.96 18.52
CA THR A 296 -7.24 -11.13 19.50
C THR A 296 -8.33 -10.07 19.37
N GLY A 297 -9.55 -10.44 19.78
CA GLY A 297 -10.68 -9.50 19.80
C GLY A 297 -11.27 -9.21 18.42
N ASN A 298 -10.95 -10.02 17.44
CA ASN A 298 -11.39 -9.81 16.06
C ASN A 298 -12.69 -10.58 15.75
N GLU A 299 -13.42 -10.15 14.75
CA GLU A 299 -14.64 -10.79 14.27
C GLU A 299 -14.57 -11.03 12.75
N PRO A 300 -15.11 -12.15 12.24
CA PRO A 300 -15.65 -13.31 12.98
C PRO A 300 -14.56 -14.17 13.61
N LEU A 301 -13.32 -14.15 13.09
CA LEU A 301 -12.20 -14.98 13.49
C LEU A 301 -10.92 -14.16 13.67
N ASP A 302 -10.02 -14.65 14.52
CA ASP A 302 -8.66 -14.09 14.60
C ASP A 302 -7.79 -14.62 13.45
N VAL A 303 -7.88 -15.93 13.17
CA VAL A 303 -7.16 -16.55 12.04
C VAL A 303 -8.14 -17.40 11.23
N ASP A 304 -8.16 -17.19 9.92
CA ASP A 304 -8.87 -18.00 8.94
C ASP A 304 -7.91 -18.52 7.86
N VAL A 305 -7.78 -19.84 7.78
CA VAL A 305 -7.01 -20.50 6.72
C VAL A 305 -7.99 -21.31 5.87
N SER A 306 -8.46 -20.70 4.79
CA SER A 306 -9.47 -21.28 3.91
C SER A 306 -8.94 -22.50 3.13
N ASP A 307 -7.66 -22.47 2.75
CA ASP A 307 -6.98 -23.61 2.12
C ASP A 307 -5.47 -23.62 2.41
N GLY A 308 -4.81 -24.75 2.13
CA GLY A 308 -3.36 -24.88 2.21
C GLY A 308 -2.79 -24.84 3.65
N LEU A 309 -3.58 -25.18 4.69
CA LEU A 309 -3.10 -25.15 6.08
C LEU A 309 -1.85 -26.00 6.28
N GLU A 310 -1.77 -27.16 5.65
CA GLU A 310 -0.64 -28.10 5.77
C GLU A 310 0.67 -27.53 5.22
N ARG A 311 0.59 -26.44 4.49
CA ARG A 311 1.74 -25.70 3.92
C ARG A 311 2.04 -24.39 4.65
N GLN A 312 1.35 -24.12 5.78
CA GLN A 312 1.59 -22.93 6.59
C GLN A 312 2.28 -23.32 7.89
N TYR A 313 3.09 -22.41 8.42
CA TYR A 313 3.77 -22.62 9.69
C TYR A 313 3.36 -21.57 10.71
N PHE A 314 2.84 -22.03 11.85
CA PHE A 314 2.45 -21.16 12.96
C PHE A 314 3.29 -21.48 14.19
N GLU A 315 3.72 -20.44 14.92
CA GLU A 315 4.47 -20.62 16.16
C GLU A 315 4.25 -19.45 17.12
N ASN A 316 3.95 -19.77 18.37
CA ASN A 316 3.85 -18.80 19.48
C ASN A 316 2.89 -17.61 19.22
N ASN A 317 1.78 -17.85 18.51
CA ASN A 317 0.74 -16.86 18.34
C ASN A 317 -0.28 -16.94 19.47
N VAL A 318 -0.76 -15.79 19.92
CA VAL A 318 -1.88 -15.66 20.86
C VAL A 318 -3.14 -15.36 20.06
N VAL A 319 -4.13 -16.27 20.07
CA VAL A 319 -5.39 -16.19 19.32
C VAL A 319 -6.55 -16.68 20.19
N ASP A 320 -7.76 -16.24 19.91
CA ASP A 320 -8.96 -16.72 20.62
C ASP A 320 -9.83 -17.62 19.73
N ARG A 321 -9.96 -17.29 18.42
CA ARG A 321 -10.85 -18.01 17.50
C ARG A 321 -10.17 -18.24 16.15
N THR A 322 -10.16 -19.50 15.70
CA THR A 322 -9.53 -19.87 14.42
C THR A 322 -10.42 -20.75 13.56
N SER A 323 -10.23 -20.74 12.26
CA SER A 323 -10.74 -21.70 11.30
C SER A 323 -9.56 -22.28 10.49
N PRO A 324 -9.31 -23.58 10.58
CA PRO A 324 -10.00 -24.58 11.42
C PRO A 324 -9.89 -24.28 12.93
N GLU A 325 -10.77 -24.88 13.72
CA GLU A 325 -10.90 -24.61 15.18
C GLU A 325 -9.60 -24.74 15.97
N HIS A 326 -8.68 -25.55 15.49
CA HIS A 326 -7.37 -25.75 16.10
C HIS A 326 -6.27 -25.62 15.04
N ILE A 327 -5.34 -24.69 15.28
CA ILE A 327 -4.11 -24.52 14.50
C ILE A 327 -2.92 -24.72 15.44
N GLU A 328 -2.05 -25.68 15.13
CA GLU A 328 -0.83 -25.91 15.91
C GLU A 328 0.05 -24.65 15.92
N GLY A 329 0.64 -24.32 17.06
CA GLY A 329 1.42 -23.07 17.22
C GLY A 329 0.59 -21.81 17.53
N CYS A 330 -0.74 -21.98 17.69
CA CYS A 330 -1.65 -20.96 18.19
C CYS A 330 -2.15 -21.37 19.58
N SER A 331 -2.20 -20.44 20.52
CA SER A 331 -2.70 -20.67 21.88
C SER A 331 -3.67 -19.57 22.29
N SER A 332 -4.73 -19.95 23.03
CA SER A 332 -5.67 -18.97 23.57
C SER A 332 -4.99 -18.04 24.58
N GLY A 333 -5.20 -16.74 24.42
CA GLY A 333 -4.80 -15.74 25.41
C GLY A 333 -5.63 -15.87 26.68
N GLY A 334 -5.36 -16.88 27.50
CA GLY A 334 -6.01 -16.98 28.81
C GLY A 334 -5.86 -15.67 29.56
N ALA A 335 -6.97 -15.11 30.02
CA ALA A 335 -6.99 -13.93 30.87
C ALA A 335 -6.01 -14.18 32.06
N ARG A 336 -4.91 -13.47 32.07
CA ARG A 336 -4.07 -13.34 33.26
C ARG A 336 -4.44 -12.07 34.00
#